data_6ac8fe8050cf54851af5d4aec7d82daa
#
_entry.id   6ac8fe8050cf54851af5d4aec7d82daa
#
_cell.length_a   1.000
_cell.length_b   1.000
_cell.length_c   1.000
_cell.angle_alpha   90.00
_cell.angle_beta   90.00
_cell.angle_gamma   90.00
#
_symmetry.space_group_name_H-M   'P 1'
#
loop_
_entity.id
_entity.type
_entity.pdbx_description
1 polymer ?
#
loop_
_entity_poly.entity_id
_entity_poly.type
_entity_poly.pdbx_seq_one_letter_code
_entity_poly.pdbx_strand_id
1 'polypeptide(L)'
;TDLTCEFMLADQNWSGSFMMPVAYRGRQKLPSQCEKEYSNLPLDWRKRIVFRATLAPMSMNRFDCKLIALDKKPVPDAAAYAAVGEDGRAVLRVTTPIMTVDIGCTTGLVERWCVRGVDFLGSGACALDVMRDANDSWGMLFTSWHDRLGSFTLLSDEEGSRFSDLDTVIPSVRVIEDGELRVVIEAVFGYEGSGATVRYAISRVAPQIDLDIRIVNQTKRRLIKLRLPQALPDPVPVVETAFGEEPMHGEGREEIGQKFLTVTSSNGARLSVLNRGIYGSSFLDGSVYLTLLRSPGYTAHPIEDRQVMPTDRYSEHMEQGERQFSLRLLAGAVSDRDTARQALAFNEAPMVPVSYTHL
;
A
#
# COMPACT_ATOMS: atom_id res chain seq x y z
N THR A 1 -15.11 7.86 -5.93
CA THR A 1 -13.91 7.03 -6.07
C THR A 1 -12.85 7.74 -6.89
N ASP A 2 -11.59 7.43 -6.66
CA ASP A 2 -10.50 7.89 -7.50
C ASP A 2 -10.30 6.88 -8.63
N LEU A 3 -10.25 7.39 -9.85
CA LEU A 3 -10.05 6.63 -11.06
C LEU A 3 -8.68 6.94 -11.62
N THR A 4 -7.97 5.92 -12.06
CA THR A 4 -6.66 6.07 -12.72
C THR A 4 -6.80 5.61 -14.17
N CYS A 5 -6.30 6.40 -15.09
CA CYS A 5 -6.29 6.09 -16.51
C CYS A 5 -4.93 6.45 -17.11
N GLU A 6 -4.40 5.55 -17.94
CA GLU A 6 -3.22 5.82 -18.78
C GLU A 6 -3.64 5.85 -20.25
N PHE A 7 -3.10 6.81 -20.99
CA PHE A 7 -3.38 6.96 -22.41
C PHE A 7 -2.18 7.54 -23.16
N MET A 8 -2.14 7.33 -24.46
CA MET A 8 -1.14 7.91 -25.34
C MET A 8 -1.74 9.08 -26.10
N LEU A 9 -0.97 10.13 -26.29
CA LEU A 9 -1.34 11.22 -27.18
C LEU A 9 -1.22 10.78 -28.64
N ALA A 10 -2.18 11.20 -29.48
CA ALA A 10 -2.20 10.83 -30.90
C ALA A 10 -0.98 11.39 -31.66
N ASP A 11 -0.51 12.57 -31.29
CA ASP A 11 0.64 13.22 -31.87
C ASP A 11 1.81 13.27 -30.89
N GLN A 12 3.01 13.05 -31.42
CA GLN A 12 4.23 13.25 -30.66
C GLN A 12 4.40 14.76 -30.38
N ASN A 13 4.36 15.12 -29.11
CA ASN A 13 4.57 16.50 -28.71
C ASN A 13 6.05 16.85 -28.65
N TRP A 14 6.60 17.34 -29.74
CA TRP A 14 8.00 17.80 -29.85
C TRP A 14 8.19 19.26 -29.41
N SER A 15 7.15 19.92 -28.91
CA SER A 15 7.18 21.35 -28.59
C SER A 15 7.99 21.72 -27.35
N GLY A 16 8.45 20.73 -26.58
CA GLY A 16 9.10 20.97 -25.28
C GLY A 16 8.15 21.40 -24.15
N SER A 17 6.87 21.61 -24.44
CA SER A 17 5.85 21.92 -23.45
C SER A 17 5.34 20.65 -22.78
N PHE A 18 5.07 20.73 -21.47
CA PHE A 18 4.41 19.64 -20.75
C PHE A 18 2.90 19.70 -20.95
N MET A 19 2.30 18.62 -21.47
CA MET A 19 0.85 18.52 -21.65
C MET A 19 0.21 17.90 -20.42
N MET A 20 -0.43 18.71 -19.57
CA MET A 20 -1.10 18.26 -18.37
C MET A 20 -2.53 17.77 -18.67
N PRO A 21 -2.88 16.52 -18.39
CA PRO A 21 -4.24 16.00 -18.57
C PRO A 21 -5.16 16.49 -17.45
N VAL A 22 -6.38 16.87 -17.81
CA VAL A 22 -7.43 17.28 -16.87
C VAL A 22 -8.73 16.59 -17.26
N ALA A 23 -9.39 15.94 -16.29
CA ALA A 23 -10.65 15.22 -16.51
C ALA A 23 -11.88 16.15 -16.42
N TYR A 24 -12.86 15.86 -17.24
CA TYR A 24 -14.15 16.55 -17.27
C TYR A 24 -15.32 15.57 -17.36
N ARG A 25 -16.45 15.94 -16.74
CA ARG A 25 -17.76 15.35 -17.01
C ARG A 25 -18.61 16.40 -17.72
N GLY A 26 -18.74 16.29 -19.03
CA GLY A 26 -19.32 17.33 -19.87
C GLY A 26 -18.53 18.65 -19.75
N ARG A 27 -19.15 19.69 -19.20
CA ARG A 27 -18.48 21.00 -18.98
C ARG A 27 -17.83 21.15 -17.59
N GLN A 28 -18.12 20.23 -16.68
CA GLN A 28 -17.62 20.29 -15.31
C GLN A 28 -16.18 19.73 -15.25
N LYS A 29 -15.24 20.57 -14.82
CA LYS A 29 -13.88 20.13 -14.47
C LYS A 29 -13.94 19.26 -13.21
N LEU A 30 -13.25 18.12 -13.22
CA LEU A 30 -13.13 17.23 -12.07
C LEU A 30 -11.77 17.44 -11.40
N PRO A 31 -11.68 17.25 -10.07
CA PRO A 31 -10.40 17.18 -9.39
C PRO A 31 -9.54 16.09 -10.04
N SER A 32 -8.34 16.44 -10.48
CA SER A 32 -7.45 15.56 -11.22
C SER A 32 -6.00 15.95 -11.05
N GLN A 33 -5.12 14.95 -11.05
CA GLN A 33 -3.68 15.15 -11.05
C GLN A 33 -3.00 14.26 -12.08
N CYS A 34 -1.88 14.76 -12.63
CA CYS A 34 -1.01 14.00 -13.51
C CYS A 34 0.08 13.33 -12.68
N GLU A 35 0.18 12.02 -12.80
CA GLU A 35 1.24 11.23 -12.20
C GLU A 35 2.17 10.67 -13.28
N LYS A 36 3.35 10.17 -12.87
CA LYS A 36 4.23 9.48 -13.78
C LYS A 36 3.58 8.16 -14.22
N GLU A 37 3.62 7.91 -15.50
CA GLU A 37 3.20 6.63 -16.09
C GLU A 37 4.16 5.48 -15.69
N TYR A 38 3.67 4.24 -15.74
CA TYR A 38 4.49 3.05 -15.44
C TYR A 38 5.40 2.61 -16.58
N SER A 39 5.51 3.42 -17.64
CA SER A 39 6.40 3.11 -18.76
C SER A 39 7.87 3.20 -18.37
N ASN A 40 8.68 2.27 -18.82
CA ASN A 40 10.14 2.35 -18.74
C ASN A 40 10.74 3.38 -19.69
N LEU A 41 9.94 3.88 -20.65
CA LEU A 41 10.37 4.91 -21.59
C LEU A 41 9.86 6.28 -21.12
N PRO A 42 10.71 7.28 -20.95
CA PRO A 42 10.30 8.64 -20.58
C PRO A 42 9.67 9.34 -21.80
N LEU A 43 8.51 8.86 -22.24
CA LEU A 43 7.81 9.37 -23.41
C LEU A 43 6.82 10.47 -23.00
N ASP A 44 7.00 11.68 -23.51
CA ASP A 44 6.13 12.82 -23.20
C ASP A 44 4.68 12.63 -23.70
N TRP A 45 4.45 11.74 -24.66
CA TRP A 45 3.12 11.47 -25.19
C TRP A 45 2.31 10.47 -24.37
N ARG A 46 2.90 9.74 -23.42
CA ARG A 46 2.17 8.87 -22.50
C ARG A 46 1.81 9.67 -21.25
N LYS A 47 0.55 9.62 -20.88
CA LYS A 47 0.03 10.34 -19.71
C LYS A 47 -0.74 9.42 -18.79
N ARG A 48 -0.53 9.58 -17.47
CA ARG A 48 -1.33 8.98 -16.42
C ARG A 48 -2.07 10.07 -15.69
N ILE A 49 -3.39 9.95 -15.65
CA ILE A 49 -4.25 10.86 -14.91
C ILE A 49 -4.94 10.11 -13.77
N VAL A 50 -4.95 10.72 -12.60
CA VAL A 50 -5.82 10.32 -11.49
C VAL A 50 -6.87 11.41 -11.33
N PHE A 51 -8.14 11.03 -11.28
CA PHE A 51 -9.25 11.97 -11.09
C PHE A 51 -10.33 11.39 -10.18
N ARG A 52 -11.07 12.25 -9.51
CA ARG A 52 -12.15 11.84 -8.60
C ARG A 52 -13.51 12.04 -9.24
N ALA A 53 -14.31 10.97 -9.23
CA ALA A 53 -15.66 10.99 -9.75
C ALA A 53 -16.62 10.11 -8.95
N THR A 54 -17.92 10.48 -9.00
CA THR A 54 -19.01 9.59 -8.59
C THR A 54 -19.48 8.82 -9.79
N LEU A 55 -19.46 7.48 -9.70
CA LEU A 55 -19.95 6.61 -10.77
C LEU A 55 -21.42 6.25 -10.52
N ALA A 56 -22.24 6.31 -11.56
CA ALA A 56 -23.55 5.69 -11.52
C ALA A 56 -23.38 4.15 -11.59
N PRO A 57 -24.09 3.39 -10.75
CA PRO A 57 -24.00 1.93 -10.76
C PRO A 57 -24.57 1.35 -12.04
N MET A 58 -24.06 0.19 -12.46
CA MET A 58 -24.54 -0.58 -13.61
C MET A 58 -24.68 0.23 -14.90
N SER A 59 -23.79 1.21 -15.12
CA SER A 59 -23.87 2.09 -16.26
C SER A 59 -22.51 2.48 -16.82
N MET A 60 -22.49 2.90 -18.08
CA MET A 60 -21.34 3.52 -18.69
C MET A 60 -21.25 4.98 -18.23
N ASN A 61 -20.13 5.34 -17.63
CA ASN A 61 -19.82 6.70 -17.21
C ASN A 61 -18.76 7.28 -18.17
N ARG A 62 -19.11 8.33 -18.90
CA ARG A 62 -18.19 9.00 -19.84
C ARG A 62 -17.50 10.17 -19.16
N PHE A 63 -16.20 10.26 -19.38
CA PHE A 63 -15.35 11.38 -19.00
C PHE A 63 -14.53 11.82 -20.21
N ASP A 64 -14.34 13.12 -20.35
CA ASP A 64 -13.48 13.70 -21.38
C ASP A 64 -12.16 14.13 -20.72
N CYS A 65 -11.03 13.85 -21.37
CA CYS A 65 -9.72 14.32 -20.95
C CYS A 65 -9.26 15.44 -21.90
N LYS A 66 -8.92 16.61 -21.34
CA LYS A 66 -8.35 17.73 -22.08
C LYS A 66 -6.93 17.96 -21.64
N LEU A 67 -6.09 18.35 -22.60
CA LEU A 67 -4.68 18.66 -22.35
C LEU A 67 -4.51 20.15 -22.21
N ILE A 68 -3.77 20.55 -21.17
CA ILE A 68 -3.36 21.94 -20.92
C ILE A 68 -1.85 22.00 -21.09
N ALA A 69 -1.38 22.84 -22.01
CA ALA A 69 0.04 23.05 -22.21
C ALA A 69 0.62 23.88 -21.06
N LEU A 70 1.72 23.41 -20.47
CA LEU A 70 2.51 24.08 -19.47
C LEU A 70 3.95 24.19 -19.97
N ASP A 71 4.68 25.22 -19.56
CA ASP A 71 6.09 25.40 -19.94
C ASP A 71 6.97 24.23 -19.49
N LYS A 72 6.63 23.66 -18.32
CA LYS A 72 7.32 22.48 -17.76
C LYS A 72 6.39 21.62 -16.91
N LYS A 73 6.75 20.37 -16.70
CA LYS A 73 6.06 19.47 -15.74
C LYS A 73 6.15 20.08 -14.33
N PRO A 74 5.04 20.18 -13.59
CA PRO A 74 5.07 20.52 -12.17
C PRO A 74 5.93 19.51 -11.40
N VAL A 75 6.82 20.01 -10.56
CA VAL A 75 7.69 19.19 -9.71
C VAL A 75 7.16 19.29 -8.28
N PRO A 76 7.03 18.16 -7.55
CA PRO A 76 6.66 18.19 -6.14
C PRO A 76 7.63 19.03 -5.32
N ASP A 77 7.14 19.87 -4.45
CA ASP A 77 7.96 20.57 -3.48
C ASP A 77 8.19 19.71 -2.23
N ALA A 78 9.14 18.78 -2.33
CA ALA A 78 9.48 17.88 -1.23
C ALA A 78 9.96 18.61 0.04
N ALA A 79 10.49 19.84 -0.10
CA ALA A 79 10.89 20.63 1.05
C ALA A 79 9.70 21.09 1.90
N ALA A 80 8.52 21.26 1.30
CA ALA A 80 7.30 21.61 2.02
C ALA A 80 6.79 20.49 2.96
N TYR A 81 7.28 19.27 2.80
CA TYR A 81 6.91 18.11 3.64
C TYR A 81 7.90 17.85 4.77
N ALA A 82 9.09 18.43 4.73
CA ALA A 82 10.09 18.24 5.79
C ALA A 82 9.60 18.82 7.12
N ALA A 83 9.58 18.00 8.16
CA ALA A 83 9.13 18.37 9.50
C ALA A 83 9.89 17.56 10.57
N VAL A 84 9.61 17.87 11.84
CA VAL A 84 10.09 17.12 12.99
C VAL A 84 8.91 16.42 13.62
N GLY A 85 9.03 15.11 13.87
CA GLY A 85 8.04 14.29 14.55
C GLY A 85 7.96 14.60 16.04
N GLU A 86 7.02 13.97 16.74
CA GLU A 86 6.84 14.15 18.18
C GLU A 86 8.04 13.62 19.00
N ASP A 87 8.75 12.64 18.48
CA ASP A 87 9.98 12.06 19.04
C ASP A 87 11.26 12.86 18.73
N GLY A 88 11.15 13.99 18.03
CA GLY A 88 12.27 14.84 17.62
C GLY A 88 13.01 14.37 16.36
N ARG A 89 12.56 13.30 15.68
CA ARG A 89 13.18 12.80 14.44
C ARG A 89 12.63 13.49 13.21
N ALA A 90 13.43 13.49 12.13
CA ALA A 90 12.99 14.03 10.84
C ALA A 90 11.90 13.15 10.21
N VAL A 91 10.84 13.77 9.72
CA VAL A 91 9.72 13.13 9.04
C VAL A 91 9.34 13.89 7.76
N LEU A 92 8.73 13.18 6.82
CA LEU A 92 7.93 13.80 5.78
C LEU A 92 6.48 13.88 6.28
N ARG A 93 5.99 15.10 6.49
CA ARG A 93 4.64 15.37 7.02
C ARG A 93 3.70 15.80 5.92
N VAL A 94 2.62 15.07 5.74
CA VAL A 94 1.50 15.44 4.89
C VAL A 94 0.35 15.94 5.75
N THR A 95 0.01 17.21 5.64
CA THR A 95 -1.11 17.82 6.37
C THR A 95 -2.23 18.18 5.40
N THR A 96 -3.44 17.83 5.78
CA THR A 96 -4.69 18.17 5.09
C THR A 96 -5.67 18.76 6.10
N PRO A 97 -6.81 19.33 5.67
CA PRO A 97 -7.83 19.82 6.60
C PRO A 97 -8.40 18.75 7.54
N ILE A 98 -8.22 17.46 7.22
CA ILE A 98 -8.85 16.36 7.96
C ILE A 98 -7.85 15.43 8.64
N MET A 99 -6.59 15.39 8.21
CA MET A 99 -5.59 14.49 8.76
C MET A 99 -4.16 15.00 8.64
N THR A 100 -3.29 14.44 9.48
CA THR A 100 -1.83 14.56 9.39
C THR A 100 -1.23 13.16 9.36
N VAL A 101 -0.28 12.95 8.45
CA VAL A 101 0.50 11.70 8.33
C VAL A 101 1.98 12.04 8.38
N ASP A 102 2.72 11.39 9.25
CA ASP A 102 4.18 11.49 9.35
C ASP A 102 4.83 10.19 8.89
N ILE A 103 5.72 10.29 7.90
CA ILE A 103 6.58 9.18 7.47
C ILE A 103 8.00 9.48 7.92
N GLY A 104 8.60 8.57 8.69
CA GLY A 104 9.96 8.74 9.22
C GLY A 104 11.02 8.76 8.14
N CYS A 105 11.88 9.79 8.12
CA CYS A 105 12.97 9.87 7.14
C CYS A 105 14.06 8.82 7.38
N THR A 106 14.19 8.30 8.60
CA THR A 106 15.18 7.28 8.97
C THR A 106 14.62 5.87 9.05
N THR A 107 13.29 5.74 9.08
CA THR A 107 12.60 4.46 9.22
C THR A 107 11.84 4.07 7.95
N GLY A 108 11.40 5.05 7.15
CA GLY A 108 10.50 4.85 6.01
C GLY A 108 9.08 4.43 6.40
N LEU A 109 8.77 4.38 7.71
CA LEU A 109 7.51 3.87 8.25
C LEU A 109 6.56 5.00 8.62
N VAL A 110 5.27 4.68 8.77
CA VAL A 110 4.30 5.62 9.33
C VAL A 110 4.60 5.78 10.81
N GLU A 111 5.01 6.98 11.22
CA GLU A 111 5.29 7.29 12.62
C GLU A 111 4.05 7.85 13.34
N ARG A 112 3.16 8.48 12.58
CA ARG A 112 1.89 8.97 13.09
C ARG A 112 0.85 9.07 11.97
N TRP A 113 -0.37 8.72 12.28
CA TRP A 113 -1.55 9.02 11.46
C TRP A 113 -2.67 9.52 12.33
N CYS A 114 -2.88 10.84 12.31
CA CYS A 114 -3.89 11.55 13.08
C CYS A 114 -5.02 12.03 12.17
N VAL A 115 -6.26 11.69 12.50
CA VAL A 115 -7.46 12.12 11.78
C VAL A 115 -8.39 12.84 12.75
N ARG A 116 -8.64 14.12 12.50
CA ARG A 116 -9.50 14.98 13.34
C ARG A 116 -9.14 14.94 14.83
N GLY A 117 -7.83 14.90 15.12
CA GLY A 117 -7.32 14.89 16.49
C GLY A 117 -7.27 13.51 17.17
N VAL A 118 -7.62 12.42 16.44
CA VAL A 118 -7.50 11.04 16.92
C VAL A 118 -6.36 10.36 16.20
N ASP A 119 -5.41 9.77 16.91
CA ASP A 119 -4.34 8.95 16.36
C ASP A 119 -4.85 7.52 16.12
N PHE A 120 -4.63 7.00 14.91
CA PHE A 120 -5.10 5.68 14.50
C PHE A 120 -4.01 4.62 14.53
N LEU A 121 -2.80 4.97 14.12
CA LEU A 121 -1.66 4.06 14.08
C LEU A 121 -0.57 4.53 15.03
N GLY A 122 0.04 3.57 15.72
CA GLY A 122 1.24 3.78 16.51
C GLY A 122 2.48 3.96 15.64
N SER A 123 3.56 4.46 16.24
CA SER A 123 4.85 4.65 15.58
C SER A 123 5.40 3.33 15.00
N GLY A 124 6.03 3.41 13.84
CA GLY A 124 6.58 2.27 13.12
C GLY A 124 5.51 1.41 12.43
N ALA A 125 4.36 1.97 12.09
CA ALA A 125 3.34 1.25 11.34
C ALA A 125 3.75 1.05 9.89
N CYS A 126 3.21 0.00 9.27
CA CYS A 126 3.53 -0.53 7.95
C CYS A 126 4.92 -1.20 7.88
N ALA A 127 5.50 -1.62 9.00
CA ALA A 127 6.70 -2.43 9.00
C ALA A 127 6.45 -3.82 8.37
N LEU A 128 7.42 -4.30 7.60
CA LEU A 128 7.43 -5.65 7.05
C LEU A 128 8.22 -6.55 7.99
N ASP A 129 7.53 -7.19 8.92
CA ASP A 129 8.14 -8.08 9.93
C ASP A 129 8.34 -9.49 9.34
N VAL A 130 9.50 -10.07 9.65
CA VAL A 130 9.89 -11.40 9.19
C VAL A 130 9.77 -12.38 10.35
N MET A 131 8.89 -13.35 10.21
CA MET A 131 8.60 -14.38 11.20
C MET A 131 9.30 -15.70 10.83
N ARG A 132 9.65 -16.49 11.84
CA ARG A 132 10.12 -17.87 11.64
C ARG A 132 8.98 -18.71 11.03
N ASP A 133 9.35 -19.49 10.01
CA ASP A 133 8.46 -20.48 9.42
C ASP A 133 9.19 -21.83 9.26
N ALA A 134 8.46 -22.89 9.05
CA ALA A 134 8.98 -24.24 8.81
C ALA A 134 8.89 -24.60 7.31
N ASN A 135 9.46 -25.78 6.98
CA ASN A 135 9.28 -26.41 5.67
C ASN A 135 7.95 -27.19 5.60
N ASP A 136 6.89 -26.56 6.07
CA ASP A 136 5.54 -27.11 6.04
C ASP A 136 4.69 -26.25 5.10
N SER A 137 4.66 -26.60 3.83
CA SER A 137 3.87 -25.90 2.81
C SER A 137 2.36 -26.00 3.03
N TRP A 138 1.91 -26.96 3.84
CA TRP A 138 0.50 -27.19 4.12
C TRP A 138 -0.03 -26.40 5.33
N GLY A 139 0.88 -25.83 6.14
CA GLY A 139 0.49 -25.08 7.34
C GLY A 139 -0.14 -25.93 8.44
N MET A 140 0.25 -27.20 8.55
CA MET A 140 -0.33 -28.13 9.51
C MET A 140 0.31 -28.07 10.90
N LEU A 141 1.57 -27.58 10.97
CA LEU A 141 2.36 -27.58 12.21
C LEU A 141 2.17 -26.31 13.05
N PHE A 142 1.65 -25.25 12.46
CA PHE A 142 1.54 -23.94 13.11
C PHE A 142 0.12 -23.39 13.01
N THR A 143 -0.35 -22.82 14.10
CA THR A 143 -1.59 -22.04 14.17
C THR A 143 -1.32 -20.55 14.36
N SER A 144 -0.06 -20.21 14.63
CA SER A 144 0.39 -18.82 14.82
C SER A 144 1.83 -18.65 14.34
N TRP A 145 2.15 -17.48 13.81
CA TRP A 145 3.49 -17.06 13.39
C TRP A 145 3.81 -15.74 14.07
N HIS A 146 4.43 -15.80 15.26
CA HIS A 146 4.79 -14.64 16.09
C HIS A 146 6.25 -14.63 16.54
N ASP A 147 7.04 -15.67 16.21
CA ASP A 147 8.48 -15.69 16.45
C ASP A 147 9.17 -14.77 15.42
N ARG A 148 9.29 -13.50 15.78
CA ARG A 148 9.87 -12.47 14.93
C ARG A 148 11.39 -12.59 14.88
N LEU A 149 11.96 -12.78 13.70
CA LEU A 149 13.38 -12.86 13.46
C LEU A 149 14.01 -11.49 13.15
N GLY A 150 13.23 -10.58 12.59
CA GLY A 150 13.66 -9.25 12.21
C GLY A 150 12.57 -8.51 11.44
N SER A 151 12.97 -7.44 10.78
CA SER A 151 12.10 -6.65 9.88
C SER A 151 12.92 -6.14 8.71
N PHE A 152 12.25 -5.87 7.61
CA PHE A 152 12.85 -5.05 6.56
C PHE A 152 13.19 -3.68 7.13
N THR A 153 14.42 -3.24 6.90
CA THR A 153 14.94 -1.93 7.33
C THR A 153 15.11 -1.02 6.14
N LEU A 154 14.96 0.28 6.36
CA LEU A 154 15.21 1.28 5.32
C LEU A 154 16.63 1.11 4.80
N LEU A 155 16.81 1.01 3.48
CA LEU A 155 18.12 0.98 2.85
C LEU A 155 18.79 2.36 2.90
N SER A 156 20.12 2.40 2.89
CA SER A 156 20.82 3.65 2.63
C SER A 156 20.46 4.20 1.25
N ASP A 157 20.70 5.48 1.01
CA ASP A 157 20.36 6.13 -0.27
C ASP A 157 21.09 5.44 -1.45
N GLU A 158 22.34 4.99 -1.24
CA GLU A 158 23.10 4.25 -2.23
C GLU A 158 22.54 2.86 -2.51
N GLU A 159 22.17 2.12 -1.45
CA GLU A 159 21.61 0.78 -1.58
C GLU A 159 20.22 0.82 -2.19
N GLY A 160 19.36 1.77 -1.77
CA GLY A 160 18.03 1.98 -2.29
C GLY A 160 18.03 2.40 -3.76
N SER A 161 18.96 3.27 -4.15
CA SER A 161 19.14 3.68 -5.54
C SER A 161 19.62 2.51 -6.41
N ARG A 162 20.55 1.71 -5.90
CA ARG A 162 21.01 0.48 -6.58
C ARG A 162 19.89 -0.56 -6.73
N PHE A 163 19.10 -0.78 -5.69
CA PHE A 163 17.95 -1.69 -5.74
C PHE A 163 16.90 -1.24 -6.76
N SER A 164 16.75 0.08 -6.92
CA SER A 164 15.80 0.69 -7.85
C SER A 164 16.38 0.87 -9.27
N ASP A 165 17.61 0.43 -9.52
CA ASP A 165 18.33 0.56 -10.81
C ASP A 165 18.43 2.02 -11.28
N LEU A 166 18.84 2.92 -10.39
CA LEU A 166 18.96 4.36 -10.68
C LEU A 166 20.44 4.72 -10.90
N ASP A 167 20.70 5.55 -11.90
CA ASP A 167 22.04 6.06 -12.22
C ASP A 167 22.53 7.10 -11.21
N THR A 168 21.63 7.70 -10.43
CA THR A 168 21.95 8.72 -9.42
C THR A 168 21.47 8.28 -8.05
N VAL A 169 22.25 8.66 -7.02
CA VAL A 169 21.83 8.44 -5.63
C VAL A 169 20.76 9.46 -5.26
N ILE A 170 19.62 8.95 -4.82
CA ILE A 170 18.50 9.74 -4.32
C ILE A 170 18.00 9.18 -2.97
N PRO A 171 17.32 9.97 -2.13
CA PRO A 171 16.83 9.51 -0.84
C PRO A 171 15.97 8.24 -0.94
N SER A 172 16.22 7.27 -0.05
CA SER A 172 15.42 6.04 0.04
C SER A 172 13.99 6.29 0.54
N VAL A 173 13.72 7.43 1.17
CA VAL A 173 12.37 7.94 1.47
C VAL A 173 12.16 9.26 0.74
N ARG A 174 11.16 9.31 -0.14
CA ARG A 174 10.97 10.48 -1.02
C ARG A 174 9.53 10.67 -1.46
N VAL A 175 9.15 11.91 -1.70
CA VAL A 175 7.89 12.23 -2.41
C VAL A 175 8.10 11.97 -3.90
N ILE A 176 7.29 11.10 -4.48
CA ILE A 176 7.37 10.76 -5.91
C ILE A 176 6.24 11.38 -6.72
N GLU A 177 5.06 11.60 -6.10
CA GLU A 177 3.94 12.28 -6.72
C GLU A 177 3.32 13.28 -5.75
N ASP A 178 2.92 14.43 -6.26
CA ASP A 178 2.21 15.47 -5.51
C ASP A 178 1.13 16.09 -6.37
N GLY A 179 -0.06 16.27 -5.80
CA GLY A 179 -1.18 16.85 -6.52
C GLY A 179 -2.37 17.16 -5.60
N GLU A 180 -3.45 17.64 -6.21
CA GLU A 180 -4.64 18.07 -5.46
C GLU A 180 -5.44 16.91 -4.82
N LEU A 181 -5.23 15.67 -5.28
CA LEU A 181 -5.95 14.49 -4.79
C LEU A 181 -5.17 13.69 -3.76
N ARG A 182 -3.86 13.51 -4.00
CA ARG A 182 -3.00 12.71 -3.14
C ARG A 182 -1.53 13.08 -3.27
N VAL A 183 -0.78 12.76 -2.23
CA VAL A 183 0.69 12.74 -2.19
C VAL A 183 1.13 11.28 -2.15
N VAL A 184 2.13 10.90 -2.94
CA VAL A 184 2.71 9.56 -2.89
C VAL A 184 4.13 9.66 -2.37
N ILE A 185 4.39 9.00 -1.24
CA ILE A 185 5.72 8.84 -0.66
C ILE A 185 6.16 7.40 -0.92
N GLU A 186 7.38 7.24 -1.41
CA GLU A 186 8.01 5.94 -1.64
C GLU A 186 9.14 5.73 -0.63
N ALA A 187 9.20 4.51 -0.06
CA ALA A 187 10.29 4.07 0.81
C ALA A 187 10.83 2.73 0.34
N VAL A 188 12.16 2.54 0.41
CA VAL A 188 12.87 1.36 -0.10
C VAL A 188 13.56 0.63 1.04
N PHE A 189 13.27 -0.66 1.17
CA PHE A 189 13.68 -1.48 2.30
C PHE A 189 14.47 -2.72 1.86
N GLY A 190 15.27 -3.27 2.77
CA GLY A 190 16.00 -4.51 2.55
C GLY A 190 16.01 -5.45 3.75
N TYR A 191 16.11 -6.75 3.48
CA TYR A 191 16.28 -7.80 4.47
C TYR A 191 16.93 -9.05 3.84
N GLU A 192 18.12 -9.47 4.32
CA GLU A 192 18.82 -10.72 3.92
C GLU A 192 18.80 -10.97 2.39
N GLY A 193 19.18 -9.99 1.58
CA GLY A 193 19.19 -10.09 0.12
C GLY A 193 17.83 -9.93 -0.57
N SER A 194 16.75 -9.83 0.20
CA SER A 194 15.43 -9.42 -0.29
C SER A 194 15.30 -7.91 -0.26
N GLY A 195 14.48 -7.36 -1.16
CA GLY A 195 14.18 -5.92 -1.17
C GLY A 195 12.69 -5.68 -1.21
N ALA A 196 12.27 -4.51 -0.74
CA ALA A 196 10.88 -4.09 -0.83
C ALA A 196 10.77 -2.60 -1.13
N THR A 197 9.73 -2.24 -1.87
CA THR A 197 9.30 -0.84 -2.07
C THR A 197 7.89 -0.69 -1.51
N VAL A 198 7.69 0.29 -0.65
CA VAL A 198 6.38 0.64 -0.11
C VAL A 198 6.02 2.04 -0.59
N ARG A 199 4.87 2.18 -1.24
CA ARG A 199 4.29 3.46 -1.64
C ARG A 199 3.09 3.78 -0.79
N TYR A 200 3.14 4.94 -0.16
CA TYR A 200 2.07 5.51 0.66
C TYR A 200 1.36 6.57 -0.16
N ALA A 201 0.20 6.23 -0.74
CA ALA A 201 -0.63 7.21 -1.44
C ALA A 201 -1.61 7.84 -0.43
N ILE A 202 -1.23 9.00 0.10
CA ILE A 202 -1.92 9.72 1.17
C ILE A 202 -2.95 10.65 0.52
N SER A 203 -4.22 10.40 0.74
CA SER A 203 -5.31 11.18 0.16
C SER A 203 -5.38 12.58 0.78
N ARG A 204 -5.57 13.62 -0.06
CA ARG A 204 -5.83 14.99 0.42
C ARG A 204 -7.31 15.27 0.71
N VAL A 205 -8.20 14.37 0.31
CA VAL A 205 -9.65 14.62 0.26
C VAL A 205 -10.47 13.57 1.04
N ALA A 206 -9.80 12.57 1.62
CA ALA A 206 -10.41 11.54 2.46
C ALA A 206 -9.42 11.08 3.54
N PRO A 207 -9.89 10.60 4.70
CA PRO A 207 -9.02 10.02 5.74
C PRO A 207 -8.56 8.61 5.32
N GLN A 208 -7.68 8.56 4.32
CA GLN A 208 -7.31 7.34 3.61
C GLN A 208 -5.82 7.35 3.26
N ILE A 209 -5.20 6.19 3.43
CA ILE A 209 -3.86 5.88 2.92
C ILE A 209 -3.97 4.60 2.10
N ASP A 210 -3.59 4.64 0.82
CA ASP A 210 -3.43 3.44 0.00
C ASP A 210 -1.97 2.99 0.07
N LEU A 211 -1.76 1.71 0.29
CA LEU A 211 -0.44 1.07 0.30
C LEU A 211 -0.28 0.23 -0.95
N ASP A 212 0.82 0.43 -1.65
CA ASP A 212 1.28 -0.44 -2.73
C ASP A 212 2.66 -0.98 -2.34
N ILE A 213 2.73 -2.28 -2.08
CA ILE A 213 3.89 -2.96 -1.55
C ILE A 213 4.41 -3.92 -2.61
N ARG A 214 5.65 -3.72 -3.04
CA ARG A 214 6.37 -4.62 -3.94
C ARG A 214 7.51 -5.27 -3.16
N ILE A 215 7.55 -6.61 -3.12
CA ILE A 215 8.60 -7.37 -2.44
C ILE A 215 9.30 -8.26 -3.46
N VAL A 216 10.62 -8.18 -3.52
CA VAL A 216 11.48 -9.15 -4.20
C VAL A 216 12.02 -10.10 -3.14
N ASN A 217 11.35 -11.25 -2.97
CA ASN A 217 11.63 -12.19 -1.90
C ASN A 217 12.71 -13.22 -2.30
N GLN A 218 13.76 -13.30 -1.50
CA GLN A 218 14.79 -14.33 -1.59
C GLN A 218 14.96 -15.12 -0.28
N THR A 219 14.14 -14.81 0.74
CA THR A 219 14.17 -15.50 2.02
C THR A 219 13.61 -16.92 1.90
N LYS A 220 14.06 -17.82 2.77
CA LYS A 220 13.61 -19.21 2.84
C LYS A 220 13.18 -19.54 4.25
N ARG A 221 12.10 -20.30 4.40
CA ARG A 221 11.53 -20.66 5.71
C ARG A 221 11.21 -19.41 6.55
N ARG A 222 10.58 -18.44 5.89
CA ARG A 222 10.14 -17.19 6.48
C ARG A 222 8.70 -16.90 6.10
N LEU A 223 8.04 -16.16 6.96
CA LEU A 223 6.72 -15.58 6.69
C LEU A 223 6.87 -14.07 6.88
N ILE A 224 6.38 -13.27 5.95
CA ILE A 224 6.44 -11.81 5.99
C ILE A 224 5.06 -11.28 6.30
N LYS A 225 4.97 -10.46 7.37
CA LYS A 225 3.75 -9.79 7.81
C LYS A 225 3.89 -8.28 7.74
N LEU A 226 2.82 -7.63 7.30
CA LEU A 226 2.64 -6.18 7.46
C LEU A 226 2.12 -5.91 8.87
N ARG A 227 2.85 -5.14 9.66
CA ARG A 227 2.47 -4.78 11.03
C ARG A 227 1.83 -3.40 11.08
N LEU A 228 0.67 -3.33 11.77
CA LEU A 228 -0.10 -2.11 12.01
C LEU A 228 -0.35 -1.95 13.53
N PRO A 229 0.60 -1.37 14.29
CA PRO A 229 0.38 -1.09 15.70
C PRO A 229 -0.75 -0.07 15.85
N GLN A 230 -1.66 -0.33 16.80
CA GLN A 230 -2.82 0.52 17.02
C GLN A 230 -2.51 1.63 18.03
N ALA A 231 -2.91 2.85 17.72
CA ALA A 231 -2.94 3.96 18.69
C ALA A 231 -4.33 4.14 19.30
N LEU A 232 -5.32 3.41 18.80
CA LEU A 232 -6.69 3.45 19.30
C LEU A 232 -6.77 2.82 20.70
N PRO A 233 -7.47 3.45 21.68
CA PRO A 233 -7.68 2.86 22.98
C PRO A 233 -8.59 1.64 22.90
N ASP A 234 -8.27 0.61 23.70
CA ASP A 234 -9.04 -0.65 23.79
C ASP A 234 -9.43 -1.22 22.42
N PRO A 235 -8.46 -1.51 21.55
CA PRO A 235 -8.74 -1.90 20.17
C PRO A 235 -9.40 -3.28 20.11
N VAL A 236 -10.55 -3.35 19.45
CA VAL A 236 -11.28 -4.60 19.19
C VAL A 236 -11.18 -4.91 17.69
N PRO A 237 -10.32 -5.86 17.29
CA PRO A 237 -10.19 -6.26 15.91
C PRO A 237 -11.27 -7.28 15.51
N VAL A 238 -11.79 -7.11 14.30
CA VAL A 238 -12.80 -7.98 13.69
C VAL A 238 -12.40 -8.22 12.24
N VAL A 239 -12.55 -9.45 11.76
CA VAL A 239 -12.21 -9.84 10.39
C VAL A 239 -13.47 -10.25 9.61
N GLU A 240 -13.56 -9.85 8.34
CA GLU A 240 -14.62 -10.29 7.43
C GLU A 240 -14.44 -11.77 7.09
N THR A 241 -15.50 -12.54 7.23
CA THR A 241 -15.59 -13.95 6.84
C THR A 241 -16.58 -14.15 5.69
N ALA A 242 -16.80 -15.39 5.24
CA ALA A 242 -17.65 -15.68 4.09
C ALA A 242 -19.11 -15.18 4.25
N PHE A 243 -19.65 -15.16 5.47
CA PHE A 243 -21.04 -14.82 5.74
C PHE A 243 -21.24 -13.77 6.84
N GLY A 244 -20.18 -13.05 7.21
CA GLY A 244 -20.27 -12.04 8.26
C GLY A 244 -18.91 -11.56 8.73
N GLU A 245 -18.84 -11.19 9.98
CA GLU A 245 -17.63 -10.70 10.63
C GLU A 245 -17.43 -11.49 11.93
N GLU A 246 -16.17 -11.81 12.26
CA GLU A 246 -15.80 -12.54 13.46
C GLU A 246 -14.73 -11.77 14.25
N PRO A 247 -14.83 -11.72 15.60
CA PRO A 247 -13.77 -11.16 16.43
C PRO A 247 -12.47 -11.94 16.27
N MET A 248 -11.34 -11.22 16.19
CA MET A 248 -10.03 -11.84 16.17
C MET A 248 -9.57 -12.19 17.59
N HIS A 249 -8.87 -13.32 17.71
CA HIS A 249 -8.25 -13.73 18.97
C HIS A 249 -6.99 -12.87 19.25
N GLY A 250 -6.79 -12.48 20.50
CA GLY A 250 -5.70 -11.58 20.91
C GLY A 250 -4.32 -12.22 21.09
N GLU A 251 -4.16 -13.51 20.82
CA GLU A 251 -2.97 -14.32 21.15
C GLU A 251 -2.05 -14.56 19.95
N GLY A 252 -2.21 -13.79 18.88
CA GLY A 252 -1.40 -13.96 17.67
C GLY A 252 -1.76 -15.17 16.81
N ARG A 253 -2.89 -15.81 17.09
CA ARG A 253 -3.46 -16.85 16.25
C ARG A 253 -3.77 -16.28 14.87
N GLU A 254 -3.46 -17.06 13.82
CA GLU A 254 -3.78 -16.69 12.46
C GLU A 254 -5.27 -16.91 12.18
N GLU A 255 -5.93 -15.83 11.79
CA GLU A 255 -7.35 -15.81 11.41
C GLU A 255 -7.48 -15.72 9.89
N ILE A 256 -8.47 -16.42 9.35
CA ILE A 256 -8.77 -16.41 7.92
C ILE A 256 -9.82 -15.33 7.67
N GLY A 257 -9.44 -14.33 6.90
CA GLY A 257 -10.31 -13.23 6.49
C GLY A 257 -10.49 -13.16 4.98
N GLN A 258 -11.28 -12.19 4.54
CA GLN A 258 -11.49 -11.92 3.13
C GLN A 258 -11.03 -10.50 2.76
N LYS A 259 -11.95 -9.63 2.36
CA LYS A 259 -11.63 -8.34 1.75
C LYS A 259 -11.22 -7.25 2.74
N PHE A 260 -11.58 -7.41 4.03
CA PHE A 260 -11.23 -6.41 5.04
C PHE A 260 -11.16 -6.97 6.46
N LEU A 261 -10.49 -6.22 7.29
CA LEU A 261 -10.61 -6.28 8.74
C LEU A 261 -10.83 -4.87 9.29
N THR A 262 -11.38 -4.78 10.50
CA THR A 262 -11.61 -3.52 11.18
C THR A 262 -11.08 -3.57 12.60
N VAL A 263 -10.67 -2.42 13.12
CA VAL A 263 -10.32 -2.25 14.53
C VAL A 263 -11.18 -1.12 15.07
N THR A 264 -12.05 -1.42 16.01
CA THR A 264 -12.94 -0.43 16.63
C THR A 264 -12.44 -0.13 18.04
N SER A 265 -12.42 1.13 18.39
CA SER A 265 -12.04 1.62 19.70
C SER A 265 -13.24 1.82 20.61
N SER A 266 -13.02 1.79 21.92
CA SER A 266 -14.04 2.12 22.93
C SER A 266 -14.67 3.51 22.78
N ASN A 267 -13.98 4.45 22.13
CA ASN A 267 -14.49 5.79 21.81
C ASN A 267 -15.27 5.87 20.49
N GLY A 268 -15.47 4.75 19.79
CA GLY A 268 -16.19 4.67 18.52
C GLY A 268 -15.34 5.02 17.28
N ALA A 269 -14.06 5.35 17.43
CA ALA A 269 -13.16 5.48 16.30
C ALA A 269 -12.89 4.09 15.66
N ARG A 270 -12.78 4.04 14.34
CA ARG A 270 -12.61 2.79 13.60
C ARG A 270 -11.54 2.91 12.52
N LEU A 271 -10.59 2.00 12.54
CA LEU A 271 -9.68 1.74 11.45
C LEU A 271 -10.24 0.59 10.62
N SER A 272 -10.38 0.78 9.30
CA SER A 272 -10.69 -0.30 8.37
C SER A 272 -9.49 -0.54 7.46
N VAL A 273 -9.07 -1.79 7.35
CA VAL A 273 -7.98 -2.25 6.50
C VAL A 273 -8.56 -3.10 5.38
N LEU A 274 -8.64 -2.54 4.19
CA LEU A 274 -9.11 -3.24 3.00
C LEU A 274 -7.93 -3.84 2.27
N ASN A 275 -8.07 -5.05 1.73
CA ASN A 275 -7.00 -5.74 1.04
C ASN A 275 -7.47 -6.37 -0.28
N ARG A 276 -6.51 -6.75 -1.14
CA ARG A 276 -6.72 -7.53 -2.35
C ARG A 276 -5.98 -8.86 -2.22
N GLY A 277 -6.73 -9.91 -1.85
CA GLY A 277 -6.20 -11.28 -1.83
C GLY A 277 -5.24 -11.59 -0.68
N ILE A 278 -5.35 -10.89 0.46
CA ILE A 278 -4.61 -11.20 1.68
C ILE A 278 -5.60 -11.84 2.66
N TYR A 279 -5.48 -13.15 2.88
CA TYR A 279 -6.47 -13.93 3.62
C TYR A 279 -6.06 -14.27 5.06
N GLY A 280 -4.78 -14.12 5.40
CA GLY A 280 -4.27 -14.38 6.75
C GLY A 280 -4.04 -13.09 7.52
N SER A 281 -4.49 -13.05 8.76
CA SER A 281 -4.23 -11.94 9.69
C SER A 281 -4.18 -12.43 11.12
N SER A 282 -3.52 -11.69 12.00
CA SER A 282 -3.48 -11.96 13.43
C SER A 282 -3.45 -10.68 14.24
N PHE A 283 -3.83 -10.75 15.51
CA PHE A 283 -3.74 -9.66 16.46
C PHE A 283 -2.90 -10.07 17.65
N LEU A 284 -1.86 -9.30 17.94
CA LEU A 284 -0.93 -9.56 19.04
C LEU A 284 -0.36 -8.24 19.56
N ASP A 285 -0.29 -8.09 20.88
CA ASP A 285 0.35 -6.95 21.56
C ASP A 285 -0.11 -5.59 21.01
N GLY A 286 -1.41 -5.43 20.82
CA GLY A 286 -2.00 -4.19 20.30
C GLY A 286 -1.71 -3.91 18.83
N SER A 287 -1.20 -4.87 18.09
CA SER A 287 -0.90 -4.73 16.66
C SER A 287 -1.70 -5.71 15.81
N VAL A 288 -2.24 -5.23 14.70
CA VAL A 288 -2.74 -6.06 13.62
C VAL A 288 -1.57 -6.47 12.71
N TYR A 289 -1.54 -7.73 12.32
CA TYR A 289 -0.61 -8.28 11.35
C TYR A 289 -1.37 -8.88 10.17
N LEU A 290 -0.99 -8.52 8.95
CA LEU A 290 -1.50 -9.15 7.73
C LEU A 290 -0.39 -10.03 7.13
N THR A 291 -0.70 -11.28 6.86
CA THR A 291 0.24 -12.24 6.27
C THR A 291 0.34 -12.00 4.76
N LEU A 292 1.47 -11.46 4.33
CA LEU A 292 1.71 -11.14 2.92
C LEU A 292 2.15 -12.37 2.13
N LEU A 293 3.20 -13.06 2.59
CA LEU A 293 3.74 -14.25 1.92
C LEU A 293 4.42 -15.21 2.88
N ARG A 294 4.52 -16.49 2.47
CA ARG A 294 5.29 -17.54 3.13
C ARG A 294 6.28 -18.17 2.16
N SER A 295 7.47 -18.52 2.64
CA SER A 295 8.49 -19.17 1.84
C SER A 295 8.97 -20.53 2.39
N PRO A 296 8.06 -21.47 2.71
CA PRO A 296 8.42 -22.83 3.07
C PRO A 296 9.02 -23.57 1.87
N GLY A 297 9.63 -24.72 2.14
CA GLY A 297 10.04 -25.63 1.07
C GLY A 297 8.83 -26.14 0.27
N TYR A 298 9.01 -26.35 -1.01
CA TYR A 298 8.01 -27.03 -1.84
C TYR A 298 8.07 -28.54 -1.55
N THR A 299 7.24 -29.01 -0.65
CA THR A 299 7.34 -30.34 -0.04
C THR A 299 5.97 -31.01 0.13
N ALA A 300 5.99 -32.28 0.46
CA ALA A 300 4.83 -33.01 0.92
C ALA A 300 4.38 -32.52 2.31
N HIS A 301 3.14 -32.82 2.68
CA HIS A 301 2.66 -32.55 4.02
C HIS A 301 3.45 -33.35 5.07
N PRO A 302 3.72 -32.75 6.26
CA PRO A 302 4.41 -33.45 7.33
C PRO A 302 3.58 -34.60 7.87
N ILE A 303 4.20 -35.77 8.06
CA ILE A 303 3.63 -36.97 8.72
C ILE A 303 4.69 -37.49 9.66
N GLU A 304 4.42 -37.50 10.96
CA GLU A 304 5.34 -37.98 11.98
C GLU A 304 6.78 -37.47 11.80
N ASP A 305 7.78 -38.36 11.90
CA ASP A 305 9.20 -38.01 11.72
C ASP A 305 9.68 -38.02 10.25
N ARG A 306 8.76 -37.99 9.31
CA ARG A 306 9.11 -38.05 7.90
C ARG A 306 9.93 -36.85 7.49
N GLN A 307 11.06 -37.11 6.86
CA GLN A 307 11.86 -36.07 6.19
C GLN A 307 11.03 -35.48 5.04
N VAL A 308 10.70 -34.19 5.16
CA VAL A 308 9.85 -33.49 4.18
C VAL A 308 10.63 -32.82 3.04
N MET A 309 11.96 -32.61 3.24
CA MET A 309 12.83 -32.02 2.23
C MET A 309 14.16 -32.75 2.17
N PRO A 310 14.80 -32.86 0.99
CA PRO A 310 16.18 -33.31 0.86
C PRO A 310 17.13 -32.41 1.67
N THR A 311 18.18 -33.01 2.26
CA THR A 311 19.21 -32.29 3.02
C THR A 311 20.55 -32.25 2.29
N ASP A 312 20.67 -32.92 1.15
CA ASP A 312 21.90 -33.14 0.40
C ASP A 312 21.96 -32.38 -0.94
N ARG A 313 20.92 -31.63 -1.29
CA ARG A 313 20.81 -30.90 -2.56
C ARG A 313 19.89 -29.69 -2.45
N TYR A 314 19.93 -28.84 -3.46
CA TYR A 314 18.98 -27.72 -3.59
C TYR A 314 17.54 -28.21 -3.67
N SER A 315 16.64 -27.51 -2.97
CA SER A 315 15.19 -27.72 -3.06
C SER A 315 14.50 -26.38 -3.24
N GLU A 316 13.46 -26.40 -4.05
CA GLU A 316 12.66 -25.21 -4.33
C GLU A 316 11.88 -24.75 -3.10
N HIS A 317 11.71 -23.44 -2.99
CA HIS A 317 10.90 -22.78 -1.96
C HIS A 317 9.79 -21.99 -2.61
N MET A 318 8.67 -21.89 -1.92
CA MET A 318 7.49 -21.15 -2.37
C MET A 318 7.75 -19.64 -2.30
N GLU A 319 6.95 -18.87 -3.02
CA GLU A 319 6.91 -17.40 -2.98
C GLU A 319 8.28 -16.72 -3.15
N GLN A 320 9.13 -17.27 -4.01
CA GLN A 320 10.39 -16.63 -4.41
C GLN A 320 10.14 -15.65 -5.57
N GLY A 321 10.95 -14.58 -5.62
CA GLY A 321 10.86 -13.55 -6.64
C GLY A 321 9.89 -12.42 -6.29
N GLU A 322 9.35 -11.75 -7.29
CA GLU A 322 8.56 -10.54 -7.10
C GLU A 322 7.09 -10.83 -6.75
N ARG A 323 6.58 -10.12 -5.75
CA ARG A 323 5.16 -10.11 -5.34
C ARG A 323 4.70 -8.67 -5.10
N GLN A 324 3.43 -8.43 -5.41
CA GLN A 324 2.81 -7.12 -5.20
C GLN A 324 1.55 -7.26 -4.37
N PHE A 325 1.35 -6.32 -3.43
CA PHE A 325 0.21 -6.29 -2.53
C PHE A 325 -0.35 -4.87 -2.49
N SER A 326 -1.68 -4.78 -2.55
CA SER A 326 -2.37 -3.50 -2.45
C SER A 326 -3.34 -3.53 -1.28
N LEU A 327 -3.26 -2.50 -0.43
CA LEU A 327 -4.13 -2.32 0.71
C LEU A 327 -4.67 -0.89 0.74
N ARG A 328 -5.78 -0.69 1.43
CA ARG A 328 -6.33 0.62 1.73
C ARG A 328 -6.65 0.72 3.21
N LEU A 329 -6.09 1.72 3.86
CA LEU A 329 -6.39 2.07 5.24
C LEU A 329 -7.38 3.22 5.25
N LEU A 330 -8.49 3.06 5.99
CA LEU A 330 -9.54 4.06 6.17
C LEU A 330 -9.70 4.36 7.65
N ALA A 331 -9.68 5.64 8.03
CA ALA A 331 -9.85 6.08 9.40
C ALA A 331 -11.15 6.88 9.59
N GLY A 332 -11.85 6.65 10.69
CA GLY A 332 -13.05 7.40 11.05
C GLY A 332 -14.20 6.51 11.51
N ALA A 333 -15.35 7.11 11.78
CA ALA A 333 -16.58 6.38 12.11
C ALA A 333 -17.27 5.89 10.83
N VAL A 334 -16.76 4.80 10.26
CA VAL A 334 -17.34 4.18 9.04
C VAL A 334 -18.22 3.01 9.46
N SER A 335 -19.46 2.95 8.97
CA SER A 335 -20.36 1.83 9.25
C SER A 335 -19.87 0.52 8.61
N ASP A 336 -20.27 -0.64 9.15
CA ASP A 336 -19.93 -1.96 8.59
C ASP A 336 -20.36 -2.04 7.12
N ARG A 337 -21.57 -1.57 6.83
CA ARG A 337 -22.10 -1.53 5.47
C ARG A 337 -21.23 -0.72 4.52
N ASP A 338 -20.74 0.44 4.95
CA ASP A 338 -19.90 1.30 4.10
C ASP A 338 -18.50 0.74 3.98
N THR A 339 -17.96 0.10 5.01
CA THR A 339 -16.70 -0.64 4.94
C THR A 339 -16.80 -1.76 3.92
N ALA A 340 -17.84 -2.60 3.99
CA ALA A 340 -18.05 -3.69 3.04
C ALA A 340 -18.21 -3.18 1.59
N ARG A 341 -18.93 -2.08 1.38
CA ARG A 341 -19.06 -1.45 0.06
C ARG A 341 -17.73 -0.92 -0.48
N GLN A 342 -16.94 -0.29 0.38
CA GLN A 342 -15.62 0.24 -0.01
C GLN A 342 -14.65 -0.91 -0.30
N ALA A 343 -14.71 -2.00 0.48
CA ALA A 343 -13.92 -3.21 0.25
C ALA A 343 -14.28 -3.87 -1.08
N LEU A 344 -15.56 -3.99 -1.39
CA LEU A 344 -16.02 -4.48 -2.69
C LEU A 344 -15.54 -3.58 -3.83
N ALA A 345 -15.72 -2.27 -3.72
CA ALA A 345 -15.27 -1.31 -4.74
C ALA A 345 -13.73 -1.29 -4.90
N PHE A 346 -12.98 -1.58 -3.84
CA PHE A 346 -11.52 -1.70 -3.88
C PHE A 346 -11.08 -2.96 -4.61
N ASN A 347 -11.79 -4.07 -4.44
CA ASN A 347 -11.50 -5.35 -5.09
C ASN A 347 -12.01 -5.41 -6.54
N GLU A 348 -13.16 -4.79 -6.81
CA GLU A 348 -13.80 -4.74 -8.12
C GLU A 348 -13.63 -3.34 -8.73
N ALA A 349 -12.41 -3.03 -9.16
CA ALA A 349 -12.12 -1.75 -9.79
C ALA A 349 -12.93 -1.60 -11.09
N PRO A 350 -13.47 -0.40 -11.37
CA PRO A 350 -14.19 -0.17 -12.62
C PRO A 350 -13.25 -0.34 -13.81
N MET A 351 -13.76 -0.92 -14.89
CA MET A 351 -13.05 -0.96 -16.16
C MET A 351 -13.01 0.46 -16.77
N VAL A 352 -11.83 0.92 -17.15
CA VAL A 352 -11.61 2.25 -17.72
C VAL A 352 -11.08 2.13 -19.16
N PRO A 353 -11.95 1.91 -20.16
CA PRO A 353 -11.52 1.91 -21.57
C PRO A 353 -11.24 3.35 -22.02
N VAL A 354 -10.17 3.53 -22.79
CA VAL A 354 -9.83 4.80 -23.43
C VAL A 354 -10.24 4.74 -24.90
N SER A 355 -10.96 5.78 -25.34
CA SER A 355 -11.33 5.97 -26.75
C SER A 355 -10.77 7.31 -27.21
N TYR A 356 -10.11 7.32 -28.37
CA TYR A 356 -9.61 8.54 -28.99
C TYR A 356 -10.67 9.06 -29.96
N THR A 357 -11.08 10.31 -29.77
CA THR A 357 -11.88 11.03 -30.76
C THR A 357 -10.93 11.90 -31.56
N HIS A 358 -10.71 11.54 -32.83
CA HIS A 358 -10.13 12.48 -33.77
C HIS A 358 -11.17 13.56 -34.07
N LEU A 359 -10.89 14.78 -33.70
CA LEU A 359 -11.60 15.98 -34.15
C LEU A 359 -10.93 16.51 -35.41
#